data_65ccf7c0bd1aa1e1b6a5196094443e4d
#
_entry.id   65ccf7c0bd1aa1e1b6a5196094443e4d
#
_cell.length_a   1.000
_cell.length_b   1.000
_cell.length_c   1.000
_cell.angle_alpha   90.00
_cell.angle_beta   90.00
_cell.angle_gamma   90.00
#
_symmetry.space_group_name_H-M   'P 1'
#
loop_
_entity.id
_entity.type
_entity.pdbx_description
1 polymer ?
#
loop_
_entity_poly.entity_id
_entity_poly.type
_entity_poly.pdbx_seq_one_letter_code
_entity_poly.pdbx_strand_id
1 'polypeptide(L)'
;MPTLTTIIQHSFEVLATAFREEKEIKGIQIRKEEVNLSLFADDMILYIENPKYATRKLLELMNEFGKVAGYNFNAQKSLVFLYTNDEKSEREIKETLPFTITRKRIKYLGINLPRETKDMYAQNYKTLINEVKDDTNRWRDIPCSWIGRINTVKMTLLPKAIYRCSAIPIKLPMAFFKDLEQKISQFVWKHKGP
;
A
#
# COMPACT_ATOMS: atom_id res chain seq x y z
N MET A 1 -1.28 -11.68 -30.24
CA MET A 1 -0.01 -11.13 -29.71
C MET A 1 -0.21 -10.79 -28.26
N PRO A 2 0.67 -11.18 -27.35
CA PRO A 2 0.56 -10.76 -25.95
C PRO A 2 0.67 -9.24 -25.86
N THR A 3 -0.18 -8.63 -25.05
CA THR A 3 -0.11 -7.19 -24.79
C THR A 3 1.15 -6.87 -23.97
N LEU A 4 1.66 -5.64 -24.07
CA LEU A 4 2.82 -5.18 -23.27
C LEU A 4 2.64 -5.49 -21.77
N THR A 5 1.43 -5.31 -21.25
CA THR A 5 1.05 -5.63 -19.86
C THR A 5 1.26 -7.10 -19.54
N THR A 6 0.92 -8.01 -20.46
CA THR A 6 1.09 -9.46 -20.25
C THR A 6 2.57 -9.84 -20.19
N ILE A 7 3.42 -9.21 -21.02
CA ILE A 7 4.86 -9.45 -21.03
C ILE A 7 5.49 -8.98 -19.71
N ILE A 8 5.12 -7.79 -19.24
CA ILE A 8 5.59 -7.23 -17.97
C ILE A 8 5.19 -8.13 -16.79
N GLN A 9 3.93 -8.53 -16.72
CA GLN A 9 3.46 -9.45 -15.69
C GLN A 9 4.23 -10.77 -15.67
N HIS A 10 4.48 -11.34 -16.84
CA HIS A 10 5.22 -12.59 -16.92
C HIS A 10 6.68 -12.44 -16.46
N SER A 11 7.32 -11.32 -16.77
CA SER A 11 8.68 -11.05 -16.32
C SER A 11 8.77 -10.94 -14.80
N PHE A 12 7.83 -10.26 -14.15
CA PHE A 12 7.80 -10.18 -12.68
C PHE A 12 7.47 -11.52 -12.02
N GLU A 13 6.68 -12.39 -12.65
CA GLU A 13 6.41 -13.73 -12.14
C GLU A 13 7.67 -14.62 -12.16
N VAL A 14 8.53 -14.48 -13.17
CA VAL A 14 9.84 -15.14 -13.23
C VAL A 14 10.71 -14.70 -12.05
N LEU A 15 10.78 -13.39 -11.78
CA LEU A 15 11.51 -12.85 -10.64
C LEU A 15 10.92 -13.36 -9.30
N ALA A 16 9.60 -13.37 -9.20
CA ALA A 16 8.91 -13.88 -8.02
C ALA A 16 9.21 -15.35 -7.76
N THR A 17 9.30 -16.15 -8.83
CA THR A 17 9.67 -17.57 -8.74
C THR A 17 11.10 -17.72 -8.27
N ALA A 18 12.04 -16.96 -8.82
CA ALA A 18 13.43 -16.96 -8.37
C ALA A 18 13.58 -16.62 -6.88
N PHE A 19 12.80 -15.65 -6.37
CA PHE A 19 12.79 -15.34 -4.94
C PHE A 19 12.20 -16.46 -4.07
N ARG A 20 11.17 -17.16 -4.54
CA ARG A 20 10.57 -18.29 -3.81
C ARG A 20 11.49 -19.51 -3.74
N GLU A 21 12.30 -19.72 -4.77
CA GLU A 21 13.23 -20.85 -4.86
C GLU A 21 14.55 -20.61 -4.10
N GLU A 22 14.86 -19.35 -3.77
CA GLU A 22 16.10 -19.00 -3.09
C GLU A 22 16.04 -19.32 -1.60
N LYS A 23 16.79 -20.32 -1.19
CA LYS A 23 16.81 -20.84 0.18
C LYS A 23 17.42 -19.86 1.21
N GLU A 24 18.23 -18.92 0.77
CA GLU A 24 18.85 -17.91 1.64
C GLU A 24 17.90 -16.77 1.98
N ILE A 25 16.83 -16.60 1.19
CA ILE A 25 15.80 -15.59 1.41
C ILE A 25 14.59 -16.25 2.06
N LYS A 26 14.59 -16.34 3.39
CA LYS A 26 13.45 -16.86 4.14
C LYS A 26 12.41 -15.80 4.36
N GLY A 27 11.14 -16.15 4.07
CA GLY A 27 9.98 -15.35 4.32
C GLY A 27 9.57 -15.35 5.80
N ILE A 28 8.54 -14.57 6.12
CA ILE A 28 7.96 -14.56 7.45
C ILE A 28 6.97 -15.71 7.61
N GLN A 29 6.99 -16.36 8.78
CA GLN A 29 6.04 -17.40 9.10
C GLN A 29 4.73 -16.81 9.60
N ILE A 30 3.64 -17.06 8.87
CA ILE A 30 2.28 -16.71 9.30
C ILE A 30 1.51 -18.01 9.54
N ARG A 31 1.37 -18.40 10.81
CA ARG A 31 0.80 -19.70 11.22
C ARG A 31 1.63 -20.86 10.67
N LYS A 32 1.12 -21.59 9.66
CA LYS A 32 1.77 -22.75 9.06
C LYS A 32 2.33 -22.47 7.66
N GLU A 33 2.14 -21.26 7.17
CA GLU A 33 2.54 -20.87 5.82
C GLU A 33 3.68 -19.87 5.88
N GLU A 34 4.65 -20.03 5.00
CA GLU A 34 5.73 -19.07 4.79
C GLU A 34 5.30 -18.07 3.70
N VAL A 35 5.36 -16.79 4.02
CA VAL A 35 5.05 -15.70 3.09
C VAL A 35 6.34 -14.98 2.74
N ASN A 36 6.75 -15.07 1.48
CA ASN A 36 8.01 -14.51 0.99
C ASN A 36 7.78 -13.21 0.23
N LEU A 37 6.71 -13.14 -0.57
CA LEU A 37 6.43 -11.96 -1.38
C LEU A 37 4.93 -11.81 -1.69
N SER A 38 4.55 -10.56 -1.94
CA SER A 38 3.27 -10.19 -2.53
C SER A 38 3.53 -9.36 -3.78
N LEU A 39 2.91 -9.73 -4.88
CA LEU A 39 3.05 -9.08 -6.18
C LEU A 39 1.72 -8.50 -6.62
N PHE A 40 1.72 -7.24 -7.05
CA PHE A 40 0.58 -6.60 -7.66
C PHE A 40 1.05 -5.65 -8.77
N ALA A 41 0.79 -6.03 -10.01
CA ALA A 41 1.30 -5.33 -11.20
C ALA A 41 2.83 -5.18 -11.14
N ASP A 42 3.31 -3.95 -11.07
CA ASP A 42 4.73 -3.57 -10.94
C ASP A 42 5.19 -3.32 -9.49
N ASP A 43 4.26 -3.35 -8.54
CA ASP A 43 4.55 -3.20 -7.11
C ASP A 43 4.80 -4.58 -6.46
N MET A 44 5.94 -4.72 -5.77
CA MET A 44 6.32 -5.94 -5.06
C MET A 44 6.65 -5.64 -3.60
N ILE A 45 6.11 -6.44 -2.69
CA ILE A 45 6.53 -6.49 -1.28
C ILE A 45 7.27 -7.79 -1.04
N LEU A 46 8.48 -7.69 -0.51
CA LEU A 46 9.25 -8.81 -0.02
C LEU A 46 9.19 -8.86 1.51
N TYR A 47 8.91 -10.03 2.04
CA TYR A 47 8.90 -10.31 3.47
C TYR A 47 10.13 -11.14 3.81
N ILE A 48 11.02 -10.60 4.63
CA ILE A 48 12.32 -11.20 4.92
C ILE A 48 12.49 -11.35 6.42
N GLU A 49 12.67 -12.59 6.89
CA GLU A 49 12.86 -12.88 8.30
C GLU A 49 14.23 -12.41 8.80
N ASN A 50 15.30 -12.70 8.05
CA ASN A 50 16.68 -12.40 8.39
C ASN A 50 17.34 -11.45 7.39
N PRO A 51 17.11 -10.14 7.49
CA PRO A 51 17.55 -9.20 6.46
C PRO A 51 19.07 -9.13 6.31
N LYS A 52 19.84 -9.40 7.37
CA LYS A 52 21.30 -9.32 7.34
C LYS A 52 21.94 -10.26 6.30
N TYR A 53 21.46 -11.50 6.22
CA TYR A 53 21.99 -12.49 5.27
C TYR A 53 21.32 -12.42 3.91
N ALA A 54 20.03 -12.22 3.91
CA ALA A 54 19.22 -12.19 2.69
C ALA A 54 19.44 -10.96 1.81
N THR A 55 19.89 -9.84 2.39
CA THR A 55 20.04 -8.56 1.67
C THR A 55 21.03 -8.66 0.50
N ARG A 56 22.19 -9.29 0.71
CA ARG A 56 23.18 -9.43 -0.37
C ARG A 56 22.65 -10.27 -1.50
N LYS A 57 22.03 -11.38 -1.17
CA LYS A 57 21.47 -12.30 -2.15
C LYS A 57 20.29 -11.67 -2.91
N LEU A 58 19.47 -10.90 -2.20
CA LEU A 58 18.41 -10.08 -2.80
C LEU A 58 18.95 -9.15 -3.88
N LEU A 59 20.01 -8.39 -3.57
CA LEU A 59 20.63 -7.47 -4.53
C LEU A 59 21.27 -8.19 -5.73
N GLU A 60 21.88 -9.35 -5.50
CA GLU A 60 22.41 -10.18 -6.57
C GLU A 60 21.30 -10.61 -7.55
N LEU A 61 20.21 -11.21 -7.03
CA LEU A 61 19.07 -11.63 -7.83
C LEU A 61 18.42 -10.47 -8.60
N MET A 62 18.25 -9.32 -7.94
CA MET A 62 17.72 -8.12 -8.58
C MET A 62 18.62 -7.65 -9.73
N ASN A 63 19.95 -7.67 -9.54
CA ASN A 63 20.90 -7.27 -10.57
C ASN A 63 20.95 -8.26 -11.73
N GLU A 64 20.92 -9.55 -11.47
CA GLU A 64 20.88 -10.60 -12.50
C GLU A 64 19.60 -10.49 -13.33
N PHE A 65 18.45 -10.35 -12.67
CA PHE A 65 17.18 -10.14 -13.35
C PHE A 65 17.20 -8.86 -14.18
N GLY A 66 17.72 -7.77 -13.64
CA GLY A 66 17.82 -6.49 -14.37
C GLY A 66 18.64 -6.61 -15.66
N LYS A 67 19.74 -7.37 -15.63
CA LYS A 67 20.57 -7.63 -16.83
C LYS A 67 19.85 -8.44 -17.89
N VAL A 68 19.09 -9.46 -17.48
CA VAL A 68 18.38 -10.37 -18.39
C VAL A 68 17.11 -9.74 -18.93
N ALA A 69 16.32 -9.12 -18.07
CA ALA A 69 15.01 -8.58 -18.40
C ALA A 69 15.03 -7.11 -18.88
N GLY A 70 16.18 -6.43 -18.76
CA GLY A 70 16.31 -5.02 -19.12
C GLY A 70 15.60 -4.07 -18.13
N TYR A 71 15.28 -4.54 -16.91
CA TYR A 71 14.61 -3.74 -15.88
C TYR A 71 15.62 -3.10 -14.93
N ASN A 72 15.38 -1.83 -14.61
CA ASN A 72 16.10 -1.13 -13.55
C ASN A 72 15.18 -0.91 -12.35
N PHE A 73 15.58 -1.43 -11.20
CA PHE A 73 14.88 -1.17 -9.95
C PHE A 73 15.09 0.28 -9.52
N ASN A 74 13.99 0.96 -9.21
CA ASN A 74 14.06 2.33 -8.75
C ASN A 74 14.37 2.38 -7.26
N ALA A 75 15.65 2.49 -6.90
CA ALA A 75 16.10 2.55 -5.52
C ALA A 75 15.50 3.73 -4.73
N GLN A 76 15.19 4.85 -5.38
CA GLN A 76 14.59 6.02 -4.73
C GLN A 76 13.13 5.81 -4.34
N LYS A 77 12.40 4.98 -5.08
CA LYS A 77 11.01 4.61 -4.79
C LYS A 77 10.90 3.36 -3.92
N SER A 78 11.99 2.60 -3.80
CA SER A 78 12.02 1.38 -3.00
C SER A 78 12.23 1.72 -1.53
N LEU A 79 11.39 1.13 -0.69
CA LEU A 79 11.38 1.39 0.76
C LEU A 79 11.65 0.09 1.52
N VAL A 80 12.46 0.20 2.56
CA VAL A 80 12.68 -0.89 3.52
C VAL A 80 12.00 -0.54 4.84
N PHE A 81 11.19 -1.46 5.32
CA PHE A 81 10.51 -1.34 6.60
C PHE A 81 11.09 -2.35 7.58
N LEU A 82 11.84 -1.85 8.55
CA LEU A 82 12.48 -2.70 9.54
C LEU A 82 11.60 -2.88 10.79
N TYR A 83 11.37 -4.13 11.14
CA TYR A 83 10.62 -4.55 12.33
C TYR A 83 11.55 -4.91 13.50
N THR A 84 12.80 -4.43 13.48
CA THR A 84 13.76 -4.66 14.53
C THR A 84 13.84 -3.49 15.52
N ASN A 85 14.20 -3.79 16.77
CA ASN A 85 14.54 -2.80 17.78
C ASN A 85 16.05 -2.69 18.01
N ASP A 86 16.85 -3.48 17.28
CA ASP A 86 18.30 -3.50 17.39
C ASP A 86 18.94 -2.45 16.45
N GLU A 87 19.50 -1.40 17.05
CA GLU A 87 20.14 -0.32 16.31
C GLU A 87 21.41 -0.75 15.54
N LYS A 88 22.08 -1.83 15.99
CA LYS A 88 23.27 -2.34 15.28
C LYS A 88 22.89 -3.00 13.97
N SER A 89 21.90 -3.88 14.01
CA SER A 89 21.36 -4.54 12.82
C SER A 89 20.81 -3.52 11.82
N GLU A 90 20.18 -2.44 12.30
CA GLU A 90 19.68 -1.39 11.42
C GLU A 90 20.80 -0.63 10.71
N ARG A 91 21.90 -0.29 11.40
CA ARG A 91 23.04 0.39 10.78
C ARG A 91 23.68 -0.48 9.70
N GLU A 92 23.90 -1.75 9.98
CA GLU A 92 24.46 -2.71 9.02
C GLU A 92 23.58 -2.83 7.76
N ILE A 93 22.26 -2.90 7.93
CA ILE A 93 21.32 -2.97 6.81
C ILE A 93 21.32 -1.66 6.01
N LYS A 94 21.39 -0.52 6.70
CA LYS A 94 21.43 0.79 6.07
C LYS A 94 22.68 1.02 5.22
N GLU A 95 23.81 0.46 5.62
CA GLU A 95 25.05 0.53 4.87
C GLU A 95 25.07 -0.39 3.66
N THR A 96 24.30 -1.48 3.72
CA THR A 96 24.28 -2.53 2.68
C THR A 96 23.23 -2.25 1.59
N LEU A 97 22.10 -1.67 1.96
CA LEU A 97 20.97 -1.46 1.03
C LEU A 97 20.94 -0.04 0.47
N PRO A 98 20.80 0.12 -0.86
CA PRO A 98 20.66 1.42 -1.50
C PRO A 98 19.25 2.02 -1.36
N PHE A 99 18.41 1.45 -0.47
CA PHE A 99 17.00 1.79 -0.34
C PHE A 99 16.74 2.72 0.85
N THR A 100 15.65 3.48 0.78
CA THR A 100 15.24 4.35 1.88
C THR A 100 14.62 3.53 3.01
N ILE A 101 15.20 3.63 4.22
CA ILE A 101 14.66 2.96 5.41
C ILE A 101 13.59 3.83 6.06
N THR A 102 12.41 3.26 6.29
CA THR A 102 11.32 3.89 7.04
C THR A 102 10.97 3.09 8.28
N ARG A 103 10.68 3.80 9.39
CA ARG A 103 10.34 3.18 10.68
C ARG A 103 8.86 3.34 11.06
N LYS A 104 8.17 4.29 10.45
CA LYS A 104 6.84 4.69 10.91
C LYS A 104 5.72 3.98 10.15
N ARG A 105 5.80 4.02 8.84
CA ARG A 105 4.77 3.46 7.94
C ARG A 105 5.32 3.29 6.53
N ILE A 106 4.74 2.37 5.81
CA ILE A 106 4.86 2.28 4.35
C ILE A 106 3.50 2.54 3.72
N LYS A 107 3.51 3.02 2.49
CA LYS A 107 2.30 3.17 1.69
C LYS A 107 2.34 2.13 0.58
N TYR A 108 1.36 1.23 0.55
CA TYR A 108 1.24 0.18 -0.45
C TYR A 108 -0.16 0.17 -1.03
N LEU A 109 -0.29 0.24 -2.34
CA LEU A 109 -1.57 0.30 -3.06
C LEU A 109 -2.55 1.34 -2.47
N GLY A 110 -2.04 2.51 -2.10
CA GLY A 110 -2.86 3.57 -1.50
C GLY A 110 -3.23 3.38 -0.03
N ILE A 111 -2.85 2.25 0.59
CA ILE A 111 -3.07 1.96 2.01
C ILE A 111 -1.81 2.31 2.81
N ASN A 112 -1.99 3.00 3.94
CA ASN A 112 -0.92 3.21 4.90
C ASN A 112 -0.82 1.99 5.81
N LEU A 113 0.33 1.34 5.79
CA LEU A 113 0.66 0.21 6.66
C LEU A 113 1.56 0.72 7.79
N PRO A 114 1.00 1.05 8.97
CA PRO A 114 1.79 1.47 10.12
C PRO A 114 2.47 0.29 10.78
N ARG A 115 3.49 0.59 11.59
CA ARG A 115 4.18 -0.44 12.39
C ARG A 115 3.25 -1.12 13.39
N GLU A 116 2.34 -0.36 14.00
CA GLU A 116 1.41 -0.88 14.99
C GLU A 116 -0.01 -0.97 14.43
N THR A 117 -0.63 -2.12 14.60
CA THR A 117 -1.99 -2.38 14.10
C THR A 117 -3.03 -1.41 14.69
N LYS A 118 -2.81 -0.93 15.93
CA LYS A 118 -3.69 0.06 16.56
C LYS A 118 -3.78 1.38 15.79
N ASP A 119 -2.74 1.74 15.04
CA ASP A 119 -2.69 2.97 14.28
C ASP A 119 -3.36 2.84 12.89
N MET A 120 -3.70 1.62 12.49
CA MET A 120 -4.29 1.32 11.18
C MET A 120 -5.58 2.11 10.94
N TYR A 121 -6.45 2.18 11.95
CA TYR A 121 -7.69 2.95 11.87
C TYR A 121 -7.41 4.45 11.69
N ALA A 122 -6.53 5.01 12.52
CA ALA A 122 -6.25 6.43 12.49
C ALA A 122 -5.62 6.88 11.15
N GLN A 123 -4.67 6.09 10.64
CA GLN A 123 -3.92 6.45 9.45
C GLN A 123 -4.66 6.23 8.13
N ASN A 124 -5.70 5.39 8.12
CA ASN A 124 -6.45 5.11 6.90
C ASN A 124 -7.88 5.65 6.93
N TYR A 125 -8.62 5.40 8.01
CA TYR A 125 -10.05 5.74 8.04
C TYR A 125 -10.34 7.16 8.53
N LYS A 126 -9.61 7.67 9.53
CA LYS A 126 -9.71 9.09 9.88
C LYS A 126 -9.21 9.98 8.73
N THR A 127 -8.18 9.54 8.03
CA THR A 127 -7.67 10.23 6.83
C THR A 127 -8.74 10.23 5.74
N LEU A 128 -9.42 9.10 5.50
CA LEU A 128 -10.52 9.02 4.54
C LEU A 128 -11.65 10.01 4.85
N ILE A 129 -12.08 10.09 6.10
CA ILE A 129 -13.14 11.05 6.50
C ILE A 129 -12.70 12.49 6.23
N ASN A 130 -11.44 12.83 6.50
CA ASN A 130 -10.91 14.16 6.19
C ASN A 130 -10.85 14.41 4.67
N GLU A 131 -10.39 13.45 3.87
CA GLU A 131 -10.41 13.53 2.41
C GLU A 131 -11.83 13.77 1.88
N VAL A 132 -12.82 13.00 2.39
CA VAL A 132 -14.24 13.17 2.02
C VAL A 132 -14.74 14.58 2.38
N LYS A 133 -14.40 15.06 3.57
CA LYS A 133 -14.75 16.42 4.02
C LYS A 133 -14.15 17.49 3.11
N ASP A 134 -12.88 17.36 2.77
CA ASP A 134 -12.17 18.32 1.93
C ASP A 134 -12.71 18.29 0.49
N ASP A 135 -12.94 17.11 -0.08
CA ASP A 135 -13.53 16.94 -1.41
C ASP A 135 -14.96 17.54 -1.46
N THR A 136 -15.80 17.21 -0.48
CA THR A 136 -17.18 17.75 -0.41
C THR A 136 -17.23 19.25 -0.20
N ASN A 137 -16.31 19.82 0.57
CA ASN A 137 -16.19 21.27 0.74
C ASN A 137 -15.75 21.96 -0.54
N ARG A 138 -14.79 21.39 -1.27
CA ARG A 138 -14.32 21.90 -2.56
C ARG A 138 -15.42 21.92 -3.61
N TRP A 139 -16.27 20.87 -3.62
CA TRP A 139 -17.35 20.75 -4.60
C TRP A 139 -18.63 21.48 -4.20
N ARG A 140 -18.74 22.01 -2.99
CA ARG A 140 -19.94 22.64 -2.46
C ARG A 140 -20.44 23.78 -3.35
N ASP A 141 -19.53 24.61 -3.82
CA ASP A 141 -19.86 25.84 -4.56
C ASP A 141 -20.00 25.62 -6.07
N ILE A 142 -19.68 24.40 -6.53
CA ILE A 142 -19.86 24.04 -7.94
C ILE A 142 -21.36 23.94 -8.24
N PRO A 143 -21.87 24.67 -9.25
CA PRO A 143 -23.26 24.56 -9.68
C PRO A 143 -23.56 23.16 -10.20
N CYS A 144 -24.34 22.40 -9.44
CA CYS A 144 -24.68 21.03 -9.80
C CYS A 144 -26.06 20.68 -9.22
N SER A 145 -26.84 19.92 -9.99
CA SER A 145 -28.12 19.39 -9.52
C SER A 145 -27.90 18.35 -8.42
N TRP A 146 -28.93 18.07 -7.64
CA TRP A 146 -28.88 17.01 -6.63
C TRP A 146 -28.55 15.64 -7.23
N ILE A 147 -29.06 15.32 -8.44
CA ILE A 147 -28.72 14.11 -9.18
C ILE A 147 -27.23 14.09 -9.53
N GLY A 148 -26.68 15.20 -10.01
CA GLY A 148 -25.27 15.34 -10.29
C GLY A 148 -24.40 15.13 -9.05
N ARG A 149 -24.81 15.62 -7.88
CA ARG A 149 -24.12 15.39 -6.61
C ARG A 149 -24.13 13.92 -6.20
N ILE A 150 -25.27 13.23 -6.36
CA ILE A 150 -25.35 11.78 -6.13
C ILE A 150 -24.37 11.04 -7.06
N ASN A 151 -24.32 11.40 -8.34
CA ASN A 151 -23.39 10.78 -9.28
C ASN A 151 -21.94 11.06 -8.91
N THR A 152 -21.61 12.26 -8.48
CA THR A 152 -20.27 12.59 -7.98
C THR A 152 -19.89 11.69 -6.78
N VAL A 153 -20.81 11.53 -5.82
CA VAL A 153 -20.57 10.61 -4.68
C VAL A 153 -20.32 9.19 -5.16
N LYS A 154 -21.17 8.67 -6.05
CA LYS A 154 -21.06 7.30 -6.58
C LYS A 154 -19.75 7.06 -7.33
N MET A 155 -19.28 8.05 -8.07
CA MET A 155 -18.08 7.91 -8.93
C MET A 155 -16.77 8.20 -8.19
N THR A 156 -16.79 8.95 -7.10
CA THR A 156 -15.55 9.41 -6.45
C THR A 156 -15.44 8.94 -5.00
N LEU A 157 -16.42 9.24 -4.14
CA LEU A 157 -16.31 8.98 -2.70
C LEU A 157 -16.56 7.51 -2.35
N LEU A 158 -17.60 6.91 -2.90
CA LEU A 158 -17.94 5.51 -2.62
C LEU A 158 -16.84 4.53 -3.04
N PRO A 159 -16.23 4.62 -4.24
CA PRO A 159 -15.14 3.71 -4.59
C PRO A 159 -13.95 3.82 -3.65
N LYS A 160 -13.57 5.04 -3.21
CA LYS A 160 -12.50 5.24 -2.22
C LYS A 160 -12.82 4.55 -0.89
N ALA A 161 -14.07 4.71 -0.41
CA ALA A 161 -14.51 4.13 0.86
C ALA A 161 -14.60 2.60 0.78
N ILE A 162 -15.23 2.07 -0.27
CA ILE A 162 -15.37 0.62 -0.51
C ILE A 162 -14.00 -0.04 -0.61
N TYR A 163 -13.08 0.55 -1.38
CA TYR A 163 -11.73 0.04 -1.53
C TYR A 163 -11.02 -0.09 -0.18
N ARG A 164 -10.99 0.98 0.64
CA ARG A 164 -10.33 0.93 1.96
C ARG A 164 -10.99 -0.05 2.92
N CYS A 165 -12.33 -0.12 2.90
CA CYS A 165 -13.07 -1.09 3.73
C CYS A 165 -12.82 -2.54 3.32
N SER A 166 -12.60 -2.80 2.03
CA SER A 166 -12.32 -4.15 1.51
C SER A 166 -10.86 -4.55 1.67
N ALA A 167 -9.94 -3.58 1.51
CA ALA A 167 -8.50 -3.86 1.53
C ALA A 167 -7.92 -3.99 2.96
N ILE A 168 -8.57 -3.41 3.98
CA ILE A 168 -8.06 -3.42 5.35
C ILE A 168 -8.99 -4.25 6.25
N PRO A 169 -8.57 -5.44 6.69
CA PRO A 169 -9.44 -6.38 7.45
C PRO A 169 -9.53 -6.01 8.94
N ILE A 170 -9.96 -4.79 9.26
CA ILE A 170 -10.22 -4.38 10.65
C ILE A 170 -11.71 -4.08 10.86
N LYS A 171 -12.20 -4.37 12.07
CA LYS A 171 -13.57 -4.05 12.45
C LYS A 171 -13.73 -2.55 12.63
N LEU A 172 -14.61 -1.95 11.85
CA LEU A 172 -14.90 -0.52 11.92
C LEU A 172 -16.02 -0.23 12.93
N PRO A 173 -15.88 0.84 13.72
CA PRO A 173 -16.94 1.28 14.61
C PRO A 173 -18.11 1.88 13.84
N MET A 174 -19.33 1.72 14.35
CA MET A 174 -20.52 2.32 13.73
C MET A 174 -20.46 3.84 13.61
N ALA A 175 -19.70 4.49 14.49
CA ALA A 175 -19.45 5.93 14.42
C ALA A 175 -18.80 6.37 13.10
N PHE A 176 -17.92 5.54 12.52
CA PHE A 176 -17.30 5.82 11.23
C PHE A 176 -18.34 5.88 10.11
N PHE A 177 -19.26 4.93 10.06
CA PHE A 177 -20.30 4.88 9.01
C PHE A 177 -21.29 6.04 9.16
N LYS A 178 -21.66 6.39 10.39
CA LYS A 178 -22.52 7.56 10.67
C LYS A 178 -21.86 8.87 10.23
N ASP A 179 -20.58 9.06 10.53
CA ASP A 179 -19.84 10.25 10.13
C ASP A 179 -19.70 10.34 8.60
N LEU A 180 -19.38 9.22 7.92
CA LEU A 180 -19.33 9.16 6.46
C LEU A 180 -20.70 9.49 5.83
N GLU A 181 -21.77 8.87 6.30
CA GLU A 181 -23.13 9.13 5.86
C GLU A 181 -23.53 10.60 6.04
N GLN A 182 -23.23 11.19 7.21
CA GLN A 182 -23.52 12.57 7.50
C GLN A 182 -22.82 13.52 6.52
N LYS A 183 -21.53 13.32 6.23
CA LYS A 183 -20.78 14.13 5.27
C LYS A 183 -21.37 14.04 3.86
N ILE A 184 -21.68 12.81 3.42
CA ILE A 184 -22.29 12.58 2.11
C ILE A 184 -23.67 13.24 2.02
N SER A 185 -24.52 13.05 3.02
CA SER A 185 -25.86 13.65 3.07
C SER A 185 -25.80 15.18 3.06
N GLN A 186 -24.92 15.78 3.85
CA GLN A 186 -24.71 17.24 3.84
C GLN A 186 -24.31 17.76 2.46
N PHE A 187 -23.46 17.03 1.73
CA PHE A 187 -23.08 17.40 0.37
C PHE A 187 -24.24 17.26 -0.63
N VAL A 188 -24.95 16.15 -0.60
CA VAL A 188 -26.07 15.86 -1.54
C VAL A 188 -27.20 16.88 -1.36
N TRP A 189 -27.62 17.11 -0.12
CA TRP A 189 -28.79 17.94 0.18
C TRP A 189 -28.50 19.41 0.34
N LYS A 190 -27.23 19.83 0.17
CA LYS A 190 -26.85 21.25 0.31
C LYS A 190 -27.27 21.87 1.65
N HIS A 191 -27.34 21.09 2.74
CA HIS A 191 -27.61 21.65 4.04
C HIS A 191 -26.54 22.70 4.36
N LYS A 192 -26.95 23.97 4.32
CA LYS A 192 -26.23 25.04 5.00
C LYS A 192 -26.33 24.66 6.48
N GLY A 193 -25.17 24.36 7.09
CA GLY A 193 -25.15 24.24 8.53
C GLY A 193 -25.69 25.52 9.20
N PRO A 194 -26.11 25.41 10.47
CA PRO A 194 -26.55 26.57 11.20
C PRO A 194 -25.52 27.69 11.18
#